data_d17f32f7b95d193d024793b6d31c4448
#
_entry.id   d17f32f7b95d193d024793b6d31c4448
#
_cell.length_a   1.000
_cell.length_b   1.000
_cell.length_c   1.000
_cell.angle_alpha   90.00
_cell.angle_beta   90.00
_cell.angle_gamma   90.00
#
_symmetry.space_group_name_H-M   'P 1'
#
loop_
_entity.id
_entity.type
_entity.pdbx_description
1 polymer ?
#
loop_
_entity_poly.entity_id
_entity_poly.type
_entity_poly.pdbx_seq_one_letter_code
_entity_poly.pdbx_strand_id
1 'polypeptide(L)'
;DFYEEIQSLFSSADFKKAKAMLEDFITNNSEETKGICLYAECLFGLNEVEEAEEVLSSLDEQLLQNKEIKKVLKRLEIIKKNNNSPSIKSLESELSKSPNNIKLVLEIAEAYFANNKFNETFEILLKYYPKHKSIVKEKILNYFDVLGFKHESVITYRKKLSGIMFS
;
A
#
# COMPACT_ATOMS: atom_id res chain seq x y z
N ASP A 1 -3.00 6.27 -24.63
CA ASP A 1 -2.96 7.29 -23.57
C ASP A 1 -1.82 6.96 -22.61
N PHE A 2 -1.08 7.99 -22.18
CA PHE A 2 0.07 7.87 -21.27
C PHE A 2 -0.26 7.08 -19.99
N TYR A 3 -1.35 7.44 -19.32
CA TYR A 3 -1.73 6.78 -18.07
C TYR A 3 -2.21 5.33 -18.25
N GLU A 4 -2.80 5.02 -19.39
CA GLU A 4 -3.16 3.63 -19.72
C GLU A 4 -1.92 2.77 -19.93
N GLU A 5 -0.88 3.32 -20.57
CA GLU A 5 0.40 2.64 -20.72
C GLU A 5 1.08 2.39 -19.35
N ILE A 6 1.10 3.41 -18.49
CA ILE A 6 1.62 3.27 -17.14
C ILE A 6 0.84 2.19 -16.37
N GLN A 7 -0.48 2.17 -16.46
CA GLN A 7 -1.31 1.16 -15.79
C GLN A 7 -1.01 -0.25 -16.31
N SER A 8 -0.79 -0.39 -17.60
CA SER A 8 -0.38 -1.67 -18.20
C SER A 8 0.97 -2.16 -17.67
N LEU A 9 1.93 -1.24 -17.53
CA LEU A 9 3.25 -1.54 -16.95
C LEU A 9 3.14 -1.96 -15.48
N PHE A 10 2.27 -1.32 -14.71
CA PHE A 10 2.00 -1.71 -13.32
C PHE A 10 1.39 -3.11 -13.23
N SER A 11 0.45 -3.42 -14.11
CA SER A 11 -0.20 -4.74 -14.16
C SER A 11 0.78 -5.86 -14.52
N SER A 12 1.80 -5.55 -15.31
CA SER A 12 2.88 -6.48 -15.65
C SER A 12 4.08 -6.43 -14.71
N ALA A 13 4.01 -5.60 -13.66
CA ALA A 13 5.09 -5.34 -12.71
C ALA A 13 6.40 -4.82 -13.36
N ASP A 14 6.31 -4.19 -14.53
CA ASP A 14 7.46 -3.56 -15.19
C ASP A 14 7.68 -2.14 -14.64
N PHE A 15 8.00 -2.06 -13.35
CA PHE A 15 8.21 -0.81 -12.66
C PHE A 15 9.43 -0.02 -13.15
N LYS A 16 10.43 -0.70 -13.72
CA LYS A 16 11.61 -0.01 -14.26
C LYS A 16 11.26 0.85 -15.47
N LYS A 17 10.48 0.28 -16.39
CA LYS A 17 10.03 1.02 -17.57
C LYS A 17 9.05 2.13 -17.16
N ALA A 18 8.11 1.82 -16.27
CA ALA A 18 7.17 2.81 -15.74
C ALA A 18 7.89 3.97 -15.04
N LYS A 19 8.93 3.69 -14.25
CA LYS A 19 9.75 4.71 -13.58
C LYS A 19 10.36 5.66 -14.61
N ALA A 20 11.04 5.15 -15.62
CA ALA A 20 11.70 5.98 -16.64
C ALA A 20 10.70 6.90 -17.35
N MET A 21 9.53 6.39 -17.72
CA MET A 21 8.48 7.17 -18.37
C MET A 21 7.90 8.25 -17.46
N LEU A 22 7.67 7.91 -16.18
CA LEU A 22 7.12 8.84 -15.20
C LEU A 22 8.13 9.92 -14.78
N GLU A 23 9.41 9.57 -14.68
CA GLU A 23 10.48 10.52 -14.38
C GLU A 23 10.55 11.64 -15.44
N ASP A 24 10.54 11.26 -16.72
CA ASP A 24 10.47 12.23 -17.82
C ASP A 24 9.20 13.07 -17.77
N PHE A 25 8.06 12.43 -17.50
CA PHE A 25 6.77 13.10 -17.40
C PHE A 25 6.72 14.13 -16.27
N ILE A 26 7.12 13.77 -15.05
CA ILE A 26 7.07 14.68 -13.90
C ILE A 26 8.09 15.82 -13.99
N THR A 27 9.21 15.59 -14.68
CA THR A 27 10.19 16.64 -14.94
C THR A 27 9.56 17.79 -15.75
N ASN A 28 8.68 17.46 -16.69
CA ASN A 28 7.99 18.43 -17.53
C ASN A 28 6.63 18.88 -16.96
N ASN A 29 6.12 18.19 -15.94
CA ASN A 29 4.79 18.42 -15.33
C ASN A 29 4.89 18.31 -13.80
N SER A 30 5.72 19.15 -13.21
CA SER A 30 6.10 19.05 -11.78
C SER A 30 4.97 19.26 -10.76
N GLU A 31 3.83 19.80 -11.19
CA GLU A 31 2.65 20.02 -10.35
C GLU A 31 1.55 18.96 -10.59
N GLU A 32 1.81 18.01 -11.48
CA GLU A 32 0.81 17.02 -11.87
C GLU A 32 0.75 15.89 -10.82
N THR A 33 -0.21 16.02 -9.92
CA THR A 33 -0.39 15.14 -8.73
C THR A 33 -0.45 13.65 -9.08
N LYS A 34 -1.19 13.30 -10.14
CA LYS A 34 -1.34 11.90 -10.54
C LYS A 34 -0.01 11.28 -10.97
N GLY A 35 0.79 12.03 -11.74
CA GLY A 35 2.12 11.60 -12.15
C GLY A 35 3.06 11.40 -10.97
N ILE A 36 3.06 12.32 -10.03
CA ILE A 36 3.87 12.25 -8.81
C ILE A 36 3.49 11.01 -7.98
N CYS A 37 2.20 10.76 -7.78
CA CYS A 37 1.73 9.59 -7.03
C CYS A 37 2.14 8.28 -7.70
N LEU A 38 1.99 8.18 -9.01
CA LEU A 38 2.38 6.99 -9.76
C LEU A 38 3.90 6.78 -9.75
N TYR A 39 4.68 7.86 -9.78
CA TYR A 39 6.13 7.77 -9.64
C TYR A 39 6.53 7.20 -8.28
N ALA A 40 5.94 7.71 -7.20
CA ALA A 40 6.16 7.16 -5.86
C ALA A 40 5.76 5.68 -5.77
N GLU A 41 4.64 5.28 -6.39
CA GLU A 41 4.23 3.88 -6.49
C GLU A 41 5.29 3.01 -7.17
N CYS A 42 5.89 3.49 -8.25
CA CYS A 42 7.00 2.80 -8.92
C CYS A 42 8.19 2.60 -7.98
N LEU A 43 8.56 3.65 -7.25
CA LEU A 43 9.68 3.60 -6.31
C LEU A 43 9.41 2.60 -5.18
N PHE A 44 8.19 2.54 -4.67
CA PHE A 44 7.81 1.52 -3.70
C PHE A 44 7.89 0.10 -4.29
N GLY A 45 7.42 -0.09 -5.51
CA GLY A 45 7.50 -1.38 -6.20
C GLY A 45 8.93 -1.84 -6.47
N LEU A 46 9.86 -0.90 -6.65
CA LEU A 46 11.29 -1.15 -6.83
C LEU A 46 12.08 -1.22 -5.51
N ASN A 47 11.42 -0.98 -4.39
CA ASN A 47 12.05 -0.86 -3.06
C ASN A 47 13.07 0.29 -2.97
N GLU A 48 12.86 1.35 -3.74
CA GLU A 48 13.68 2.56 -3.76
C GLU A 48 13.09 3.62 -2.81
N VAL A 49 13.05 3.28 -1.53
CA VAL A 49 12.33 4.03 -0.49
C VAL A 49 12.98 5.40 -0.23
N GLU A 50 14.30 5.48 -0.25
CA GLU A 50 15.05 6.72 -0.02
C GLU A 50 14.76 7.74 -1.14
N GLU A 51 14.71 7.30 -2.38
CA GLU A 51 14.37 8.16 -3.51
C GLU A 51 12.92 8.66 -3.41
N ALA A 52 12.00 7.78 -3.01
CA ALA A 52 10.61 8.17 -2.76
C ALA A 52 10.51 9.25 -1.67
N GLU A 53 11.27 9.11 -0.60
CA GLU A 53 11.32 10.11 0.47
C GLU A 53 11.88 11.45 -0.03
N GLU A 54 12.94 11.44 -0.82
CA GLU A 54 13.51 12.66 -1.40
C GLU A 54 12.51 13.39 -2.30
N VAL A 55 11.86 12.66 -3.19
CA VAL A 55 10.85 13.24 -4.11
C VAL A 55 9.69 13.85 -3.34
N LEU A 56 9.13 13.11 -2.39
CA LEU A 56 7.97 13.56 -1.62
C LEU A 56 8.30 14.71 -0.66
N SER A 57 9.49 14.73 -0.08
CA SER A 57 9.93 15.83 0.79
C SER A 57 10.26 17.11 0.03
N SER A 58 10.52 17.03 -1.27
CA SER A 58 10.78 18.18 -2.13
C SER A 58 9.53 18.91 -2.62
N LEU A 59 8.34 18.33 -2.39
CA LEU A 59 7.08 18.92 -2.83
C LEU A 59 6.76 20.18 -2.03
N ASP A 60 6.12 21.14 -2.70
CA ASP A 60 5.67 22.35 -2.03
C ASP A 60 4.50 22.08 -1.07
N GLU A 61 4.21 23.04 -0.22
CA GLU A 61 3.17 22.92 0.81
C GLU A 61 1.78 22.69 0.21
N GLN A 62 1.49 23.26 -0.94
CA GLN A 62 0.20 23.10 -1.61
C GLN A 62 0.01 21.66 -2.09
N LEU A 63 1.01 21.07 -2.70
CA LEU A 63 0.99 19.66 -3.12
C LEU A 63 0.90 18.72 -1.92
N LEU A 64 1.59 19.01 -0.82
CA LEU A 64 1.54 18.21 0.41
C LEU A 64 0.13 18.20 1.06
N GLN A 65 -0.73 19.16 0.77
CA GLN A 65 -2.13 19.18 1.24
C GLN A 65 -3.07 18.36 0.35
N ASN A 66 -2.63 17.92 -0.81
CA ASN A 66 -3.43 17.11 -1.72
C ASN A 66 -3.76 15.74 -1.10
N LYS A 67 -5.00 15.29 -1.23
CA LYS A 67 -5.47 14.01 -0.66
C LYS A 67 -4.70 12.79 -1.19
N GLU A 68 -4.42 12.77 -2.48
CA GLU A 68 -3.71 11.63 -3.09
C GLU A 68 -2.23 11.60 -2.67
N ILE A 69 -1.60 12.75 -2.55
CA ILE A 69 -0.24 12.87 -2.01
C ILE A 69 -0.21 12.41 -0.54
N LYS A 70 -1.18 12.78 0.27
CA LYS A 70 -1.28 12.33 1.67
C LYS A 70 -1.37 10.82 1.80
N LYS A 71 -2.08 10.15 0.90
CA LYS A 71 -2.15 8.68 0.86
C LYS A 71 -0.78 8.06 0.58
N VAL A 72 -0.04 8.61 -0.37
CA VAL A 72 1.31 8.16 -0.70
C VAL A 72 2.27 8.39 0.46
N LEU A 73 2.18 9.55 1.13
CA LEU A 73 2.97 9.84 2.33
C LEU A 73 2.68 8.85 3.46
N LYS A 74 1.42 8.47 3.64
CA LYS A 74 1.04 7.45 4.62
C LYS A 74 1.64 6.09 4.30
N ARG A 75 1.69 5.70 3.03
CA ARG A 75 2.37 4.47 2.61
C ARG A 75 3.86 4.53 2.89
N LEU A 76 4.52 5.64 2.59
CA LEU A 76 5.94 5.84 2.92
C LEU A 76 6.20 5.67 4.41
N GLU A 77 5.37 6.27 5.25
CA GLU A 77 5.45 6.14 6.71
C GLU A 77 5.35 4.68 7.17
N ILE A 78 4.40 3.92 6.63
CA ILE A 78 4.21 2.50 6.92
C ILE A 78 5.45 1.69 6.51
N ILE A 79 5.98 1.93 5.31
CA ILE A 79 7.16 1.24 4.80
C ILE A 79 8.38 1.52 5.69
N LYS A 80 8.62 2.77 6.04
CA LYS A 80 9.74 3.17 6.90
C LYS A 80 9.66 2.56 8.28
N LYS A 81 8.48 2.56 8.87
CA LYS A 81 8.24 1.94 10.18
C LYS A 81 8.52 0.44 10.15
N ASN A 82 8.14 -0.24 9.08
CA ASN A 82 8.34 -1.68 8.94
C ASN A 82 9.82 -2.08 8.81
N ASN A 83 10.68 -1.21 8.31
CA ASN A 83 12.12 -1.50 8.17
C ASN A 83 12.80 -1.89 9.49
N ASN A 84 12.26 -1.46 10.62
CA ASN A 84 12.76 -1.77 11.96
C ASN A 84 11.95 -2.87 12.67
N SER A 85 11.03 -3.52 11.99
CA SER A 85 10.15 -4.55 12.52
C SER A 85 10.71 -5.95 12.25
N PRO A 86 10.31 -6.99 13.04
CA PRO A 86 10.64 -8.37 12.74
C PRO A 86 10.20 -8.79 11.35
N SER A 87 10.89 -9.77 10.76
CA SER A 87 10.52 -10.31 9.46
C SER A 87 9.15 -11.00 9.50
N ILE A 88 8.47 -11.06 8.35
CA ILE A 88 7.20 -11.79 8.21
C ILE A 88 7.36 -13.25 8.66
N LYS A 89 8.44 -13.89 8.25
CA LYS A 89 8.74 -15.28 8.63
C LYS A 89 8.86 -15.46 10.14
N SER A 90 9.52 -14.53 10.82
CA SER A 90 9.66 -14.53 12.27
C SER A 90 8.28 -14.37 12.95
N LEU A 91 7.48 -13.41 12.48
CA LEU A 91 6.13 -13.17 13.01
C LEU A 91 5.19 -14.36 12.77
N GLU A 92 5.25 -15.00 11.62
CA GLU A 92 4.49 -16.20 11.30
C GLU A 92 4.87 -17.37 12.22
N SER A 93 6.15 -17.52 12.51
CA SER A 93 6.64 -18.53 13.48
C SER A 93 6.06 -18.29 14.88
N GLU A 94 6.04 -17.03 15.34
CA GLU A 94 5.42 -16.68 16.62
C GLU A 94 3.91 -16.94 16.61
N LEU A 95 3.23 -16.59 15.54
CA LEU A 95 1.79 -16.82 15.40
C LEU A 95 1.45 -18.30 15.43
N SER A 96 2.29 -19.16 14.85
CA SER A 96 2.07 -20.62 14.92
C SER A 96 2.07 -21.16 16.34
N LYS A 97 2.80 -20.52 17.25
CA LYS A 97 2.83 -20.83 18.69
C LYS A 97 1.68 -20.22 19.47
N SER A 98 1.09 -19.14 18.97
CA SER A 98 -0.01 -18.41 19.60
C SER A 98 -1.07 -18.04 18.55
N PRO A 99 -1.82 -19.04 18.02
CA PRO A 99 -2.68 -18.85 16.84
C PRO A 99 -3.82 -17.85 17.00
N ASN A 100 -4.18 -17.50 18.23
CA ASN A 100 -5.27 -16.58 18.55
C ASN A 100 -4.77 -15.17 18.93
N ASN A 101 -3.48 -14.90 18.79
CA ASN A 101 -2.89 -13.61 19.12
C ASN A 101 -3.17 -12.60 18.02
N ILE A 102 -4.25 -11.83 18.17
CA ILE A 102 -4.65 -10.82 17.19
C ILE A 102 -3.57 -9.74 16.97
N LYS A 103 -2.81 -9.39 17.98
CA LYS A 103 -1.73 -8.42 17.87
C LYS A 103 -0.69 -8.86 16.86
N LEU A 104 -0.27 -10.12 16.88
CA LEU A 104 0.64 -10.70 15.90
C LEU A 104 0.03 -10.69 14.48
N VAL A 105 -1.26 -10.98 14.37
CA VAL A 105 -1.98 -10.93 13.09
C VAL A 105 -1.91 -9.53 12.49
N LEU A 106 -2.14 -8.50 13.29
CA LEU A 106 -2.07 -7.11 12.83
C LEU A 106 -0.64 -6.72 12.43
N GLU A 107 0.37 -7.18 13.15
CA GLU A 107 1.77 -6.95 12.80
C GLU A 107 2.15 -7.63 11.48
N ILE A 108 1.68 -8.85 11.25
CA ILE A 108 1.90 -9.58 9.98
C ILE A 108 1.20 -8.86 8.83
N ALA A 109 -0.04 -8.44 9.01
CA ALA A 109 -0.78 -7.68 8.01
C ALA A 109 -0.04 -6.39 7.64
N GLU A 110 0.48 -5.65 8.62
CA GLU A 110 1.28 -4.44 8.40
C GLU A 110 2.56 -4.73 7.63
N ALA A 111 3.25 -5.82 7.96
CA ALA A 111 4.47 -6.24 7.25
C ALA A 111 4.18 -6.61 5.80
N TYR A 112 3.09 -7.32 5.52
CA TYR A 112 2.65 -7.59 4.15
C TYR A 112 2.33 -6.29 3.41
N PHE A 113 1.58 -5.39 4.03
CA PHE A 113 1.21 -4.11 3.44
C PHE A 113 2.43 -3.26 3.08
N ALA A 114 3.39 -3.16 3.99
CA ALA A 114 4.64 -2.43 3.78
C ALA A 114 5.49 -3.01 2.62
N ASN A 115 5.36 -4.30 2.35
CA ASN A 115 6.05 -4.98 1.25
C ASN A 115 5.20 -5.06 -0.03
N ASN A 116 4.16 -4.27 -0.16
CA ASN A 116 3.24 -4.24 -1.30
C ASN A 116 2.51 -5.57 -1.56
N LYS A 117 2.41 -6.42 -0.57
CA LYS A 117 1.68 -7.69 -0.62
C LYS A 117 0.25 -7.48 -0.12
N PHE A 118 -0.52 -6.74 -0.90
CA PHE A 118 -1.85 -6.29 -0.48
C PHE A 118 -2.87 -7.42 -0.36
N ASN A 119 -2.83 -8.38 -1.27
CA ASN A 119 -3.72 -9.53 -1.20
C ASN A 119 -3.48 -10.35 0.07
N GLU A 120 -2.23 -10.62 0.39
CA GLU A 120 -1.84 -11.32 1.62
C GLU A 120 -2.26 -10.55 2.87
N THR A 121 -2.16 -9.21 2.84
CA THR A 121 -2.64 -8.33 3.92
C THR A 121 -4.11 -8.57 4.19
N PHE A 122 -4.95 -8.50 3.17
CA PHE A 122 -6.40 -8.65 3.33
C PHE A 122 -6.81 -10.09 3.62
N GLU A 123 -6.14 -11.07 3.03
CA GLU A 123 -6.44 -12.49 3.30
C GLU A 123 -6.21 -12.85 4.76
N ILE A 124 -5.08 -12.45 5.36
CA ILE A 124 -4.85 -12.74 6.77
C ILE A 124 -5.86 -12.01 7.68
N LEU A 125 -6.19 -10.76 7.38
CA LEU A 125 -7.17 -10.01 8.16
C LEU A 125 -8.56 -10.64 8.08
N LEU A 126 -9.01 -11.03 6.89
CA LEU A 126 -10.31 -11.67 6.70
C LEU A 126 -10.41 -13.03 7.41
N LYS A 127 -9.31 -13.79 7.46
CA LYS A 127 -9.25 -15.05 8.20
C LYS A 127 -9.57 -14.87 9.68
N TYR A 128 -9.15 -13.77 10.28
CA TYR A 128 -9.35 -13.49 11.70
C TYR A 128 -10.59 -12.62 11.98
N TYR A 129 -11.26 -12.14 10.94
CA TYR A 129 -12.43 -11.28 11.08
C TYR A 129 -13.55 -11.89 11.95
N PRO A 130 -13.93 -13.19 11.81
CA PRO A 130 -15.06 -13.74 12.59
C PRO A 130 -14.91 -13.62 14.10
N LYS A 131 -13.69 -13.72 14.61
CA LYS A 131 -13.41 -13.66 16.06
C LYS A 131 -13.03 -12.26 16.56
N HIS A 132 -12.65 -11.34 15.66
CA HIS A 132 -12.13 -10.02 15.99
C HIS A 132 -12.71 -8.94 15.06
N LYS A 133 -14.04 -8.94 14.89
CA LYS A 133 -14.76 -8.15 13.88
C LYS A 133 -14.40 -6.67 13.89
N SER A 134 -14.49 -6.03 15.05
CA SER A 134 -14.32 -4.58 15.16
C SER A 134 -12.90 -4.12 14.79
N ILE A 135 -11.89 -4.71 15.38
CA ILE A 135 -10.49 -4.32 15.17
C ILE A 135 -10.01 -4.65 13.75
N VAL A 136 -10.42 -5.82 13.23
CA VAL A 136 -10.05 -6.24 11.88
C VAL A 136 -10.73 -5.38 10.83
N LYS A 137 -12.02 -5.11 10.97
CA LYS A 137 -12.77 -4.21 10.06
C LYS A 137 -12.13 -2.84 10.00
N GLU A 138 -11.82 -2.25 11.15
CA GLU A 138 -11.16 -0.95 11.23
C GLU A 138 -9.84 -0.96 10.46
N LYS A 139 -9.02 -1.98 10.66
CA LYS A 139 -7.72 -2.10 9.99
C LYS A 139 -7.87 -2.25 8.47
N ILE A 140 -8.80 -3.08 8.02
CA ILE A 140 -9.08 -3.24 6.58
C ILE A 140 -9.53 -1.92 5.96
N LEU A 141 -10.45 -1.20 6.59
CA LEU A 141 -10.95 0.07 6.08
C LEU A 141 -9.85 1.14 6.05
N ASN A 142 -8.94 1.15 7.01
CA ASN A 142 -7.78 2.04 6.99
C ASN A 142 -6.87 1.75 5.79
N TYR A 143 -6.61 0.49 5.49
CA TYR A 143 -5.82 0.12 4.30
C TYR A 143 -6.54 0.45 2.99
N PHE A 144 -7.85 0.28 2.93
CA PHE A 144 -8.64 0.70 1.77
C PHE A 144 -8.52 2.20 1.52
N ASP A 145 -8.58 2.99 2.59
CA ASP A 145 -8.43 4.45 2.51
C ASP A 145 -7.04 4.86 2.01
N VAL A 146 -6.00 4.22 2.51
CA VAL A 146 -4.61 4.49 2.08
C VAL A 146 -4.39 4.14 0.61
N LEU A 147 -4.92 3.01 0.14
CA LEU A 147 -4.78 2.58 -1.26
C LEU A 147 -5.71 3.34 -2.22
N GLY A 148 -6.90 3.73 -1.75
CA GLY A 148 -7.92 4.38 -2.56
C GLY A 148 -8.87 3.41 -3.26
N PHE A 149 -10.08 3.90 -3.58
CA PHE A 149 -11.17 3.06 -4.11
C PHE A 149 -10.92 2.48 -5.51
N LYS A 150 -10.00 3.06 -6.27
CA LYS A 150 -9.66 2.57 -7.62
C LYS A 150 -8.61 1.46 -7.61
N HIS A 151 -7.97 1.21 -6.47
CA HIS A 151 -6.96 0.18 -6.36
C HIS A 151 -7.59 -1.21 -6.54
N GLU A 152 -6.95 -2.06 -7.35
CA GLU A 152 -7.44 -3.39 -7.70
C GLU A 152 -7.74 -4.27 -6.48
N SER A 153 -6.83 -4.28 -5.51
CA SER A 153 -7.02 -5.04 -4.27
C SER A 153 -8.20 -4.51 -3.44
N VAL A 154 -8.41 -3.19 -3.41
CA VAL A 154 -9.57 -2.59 -2.72
C VAL A 154 -10.87 -3.02 -3.36
N ILE A 155 -10.96 -2.98 -4.69
CA ILE A 155 -12.16 -3.43 -5.42
C ILE A 155 -12.48 -4.88 -5.07
N THR A 156 -11.49 -5.76 -5.12
CA THR A 156 -11.65 -7.19 -4.84
C THR A 156 -12.06 -7.44 -3.38
N TYR A 157 -11.34 -6.86 -2.44
CA TYR A 157 -11.53 -7.19 -1.02
C TYR A 157 -12.69 -6.46 -0.37
N ARG A 158 -13.13 -5.33 -0.92
CA ARG A 158 -14.40 -4.70 -0.52
C ARG A 158 -15.59 -5.65 -0.73
N LYS A 159 -15.61 -6.31 -1.88
CA LYS A 159 -16.65 -7.32 -2.18
C LYS A 159 -16.58 -8.50 -1.21
N LYS A 160 -15.38 -9.01 -0.95
CA LYS A 160 -15.20 -10.13 -0.01
C LYS A 160 -15.61 -9.75 1.41
N LEU A 161 -15.21 -8.58 1.89
CA LEU A 161 -15.58 -8.09 3.22
C LEU A 161 -17.10 -7.94 3.34
N SER A 162 -17.75 -7.33 2.36
CA SER A 162 -19.20 -7.17 2.33
C SER A 162 -19.92 -8.52 2.37
N GLY A 163 -19.45 -9.50 1.59
CA GLY A 163 -20.01 -10.86 1.60
C GLY A 163 -19.90 -11.55 2.96
N ILE A 164 -18.78 -11.36 3.67
CA ILE A 164 -18.58 -11.93 5.01
C ILE A 164 -19.44 -11.21 6.06
N MET A 165 -19.56 -9.89 5.98
CA MET A 165 -20.34 -9.10 6.94
C MET A 165 -21.83 -9.38 6.87
N PHE A 166 -22.36 -9.72 5.71
CA PHE A 166 -23.79 -9.92 5.46
C PHE A 166 -24.20 -11.38 5.17
N SER A 167 -23.29 -12.30 5.44
CA SER A 167 -23.59 -13.73 5.30
C SER A 167 -24.26 -14.32 6.53
#